data_9770eb732c09b70495f8fcca038ab0ae
#
_entry.id   9770eb732c09b70495f8fcca038ab0ae
#
_cell.length_a   1.000
_cell.length_b   1.000
_cell.length_c   1.000
_cell.angle_alpha   90.00
_cell.angle_beta   90.00
_cell.angle_gamma   90.00
#
_symmetry.space_group_name_H-M   'P 1'
#
loop_
_entity.id
_entity.type
_entity.pdbx_description
1 polymer ?
#
loop_
_entity_poly.entity_id
_entity_poly.type
_entity_poly.pdbx_seq_one_letter_code
_entity_poly.pdbx_strand_id
1 'polypeptide(L)'
;VSVLGADVRRLVDGAAVSSERERAAREDFATFFADDDGPVSRNDGPRHATASAFAFDPTLTRTLLVFHGKGRFWVQPGGHLERDDASITHAALRELREETGAAPASLGDRFVYDLDHHALSSAFGRCASHLDIGVAVVVPDGAPLRLSDESEDVRWWALDALPADVPHGFEQRVLRLRDRLAG
;
A
#
# COMPACT_ATOMS: atom_id res chain seq x y z
N VAL A 1 10.66 5.88 -21.39
CA VAL A 1 9.33 5.77 -20.76
C VAL A 1 9.35 4.58 -19.81
N SER A 2 9.17 4.83 -18.52
CA SER A 2 9.11 3.79 -17.51
C SER A 2 7.74 3.11 -17.55
N VAL A 3 7.73 1.77 -17.63
CA VAL A 3 6.48 0.99 -17.55
C VAL A 3 5.75 1.26 -16.24
N LEU A 4 6.48 1.32 -15.14
CA LEU A 4 5.90 1.63 -13.82
C LEU A 4 5.40 3.08 -13.74
N GLY A 5 6.12 4.05 -14.32
CA GLY A 5 5.66 5.44 -14.36
C GLY A 5 4.36 5.61 -15.14
N ALA A 6 4.24 4.94 -16.29
CA ALA A 6 3.00 4.92 -17.07
C ALA A 6 1.84 4.25 -16.29
N ASP A 7 2.12 3.17 -15.54
CA ASP A 7 1.12 2.50 -14.71
C ASP A 7 0.67 3.40 -13.55
N VAL A 8 1.60 4.11 -12.86
CA VAL A 8 1.25 5.11 -11.84
C VAL A 8 0.31 6.17 -12.42
N ARG A 9 0.66 6.78 -13.55
CA ARG A 9 -0.21 7.81 -14.19
C ARG A 9 -1.60 7.27 -14.50
N ARG A 10 -1.68 6.09 -15.09
CA ARG A 10 -2.96 5.44 -15.38
C ARG A 10 -3.81 5.26 -14.11
N LEU A 11 -3.18 4.85 -12.99
CA LEU A 11 -3.87 4.70 -11.70
C LEU A 11 -4.28 6.05 -11.10
N VAL A 12 -3.44 7.07 -11.22
CA VAL A 12 -3.75 8.44 -10.77
C VAL A 12 -4.96 9.01 -11.53
N ASP A 13 -4.98 8.83 -12.85
CA ASP A 13 -6.08 9.30 -13.70
C ASP A 13 -7.40 8.58 -13.39
N GLY A 14 -7.33 7.27 -13.12
CA GLY A 14 -8.49 6.43 -12.81
C GLY A 14 -8.93 6.44 -11.34
N ALA A 15 -8.20 7.14 -10.45
CA ALA A 15 -8.45 7.07 -9.02
C ALA A 15 -9.80 7.64 -8.61
N ALA A 16 -10.60 6.84 -7.90
CA ALA A 16 -11.79 7.29 -7.21
C ALA A 16 -11.40 8.07 -5.96
N VAL A 17 -11.70 9.36 -5.92
CA VAL A 17 -11.39 10.25 -4.81
C VAL A 17 -12.64 10.50 -3.98
N SER A 18 -12.62 10.12 -2.71
CA SER A 18 -13.76 10.25 -1.78
C SER A 18 -13.44 11.04 -0.51
N SER A 19 -12.19 11.47 -0.34
CA SER A 19 -11.76 12.27 0.82
C SER A 19 -10.84 13.42 0.41
N GLU A 20 -10.68 14.40 1.29
CA GLU A 20 -9.74 15.51 1.11
C GLU A 20 -8.29 15.01 1.01
N ARG A 21 -7.94 14.02 1.85
CA ARG A 21 -6.62 13.40 1.83
C ARG A 21 -6.32 12.72 0.49
N GLU A 22 -7.25 11.97 -0.07
CA GLU A 22 -7.06 11.36 -1.39
C GLU A 22 -6.97 12.39 -2.52
N ARG A 23 -7.72 13.49 -2.40
CA ARG A 23 -7.65 14.59 -3.38
C ARG A 23 -6.26 15.22 -3.36
N ALA A 24 -5.75 15.56 -2.17
CA ALA A 24 -4.41 16.11 -2.02
C ALA A 24 -3.34 15.13 -2.52
N ALA A 25 -3.44 13.85 -2.17
CA ALA A 25 -2.52 12.84 -2.68
C ALA A 25 -2.54 12.75 -4.20
N ARG A 26 -3.72 12.75 -4.82
CA ARG A 26 -3.86 12.73 -6.28
C ARG A 26 -3.20 13.94 -6.95
N GLU A 27 -3.34 15.13 -6.39
CA GLU A 27 -2.70 16.35 -6.89
C GLU A 27 -1.17 16.26 -6.79
N ASP A 28 -0.66 15.74 -5.68
CA ASP A 28 0.77 15.48 -5.51
C ASP A 28 1.28 14.47 -6.54
N PHE A 29 0.61 13.32 -6.67
CA PHE A 29 0.95 12.33 -7.69
C PHE A 29 0.95 12.93 -9.10
N ALA A 30 -0.06 13.71 -9.46
CA ALA A 30 -0.14 14.35 -10.77
C ALA A 30 1.05 15.31 -11.00
N THR A 31 1.56 15.94 -9.95
CA THR A 31 2.74 16.81 -10.03
C THR A 31 4.02 16.02 -10.21
N PHE A 32 4.23 14.93 -9.42
CA PHE A 32 5.43 14.10 -9.48
C PHE A 32 5.50 13.22 -10.73
N PHE A 33 4.35 12.85 -11.27
CA PHE A 33 4.18 11.99 -12.45
C PHE A 33 3.54 12.75 -13.62
N ALA A 34 3.93 14.00 -13.82
CA ALA A 34 3.48 14.80 -14.97
C ALA A 34 3.84 14.14 -16.31
N ASP A 35 4.89 13.33 -16.33
CA ASP A 35 5.29 12.45 -17.43
C ASP A 35 5.54 11.02 -16.91
N ASP A 36 5.86 10.09 -17.83
CA ASP A 36 6.05 8.67 -17.50
C ASP A 36 7.41 8.36 -16.84
N ASP A 37 8.27 9.36 -16.66
CA ASP A 37 9.58 9.25 -16.03
C ASP A 37 9.57 9.78 -14.57
N GLY A 38 8.40 9.83 -13.93
CA GLY A 38 8.26 10.18 -12.52
C GLY A 38 9.02 9.25 -11.57
N PRO A 39 9.19 9.65 -10.29
CA PRO A 39 10.08 8.97 -9.33
C PRO A 39 9.50 7.62 -8.88
N VAL A 40 9.72 6.56 -9.65
CA VAL A 40 9.28 5.19 -9.34
C VAL A 40 10.27 4.43 -8.46
N SER A 41 11.54 4.85 -8.41
CA SER A 41 12.58 4.18 -7.66
C SER A 41 13.04 5.03 -6.46
N ARG A 42 13.40 4.37 -5.37
CA ARG A 42 14.10 5.00 -4.23
C ARG A 42 15.40 5.73 -4.63
N ASN A 43 15.94 5.43 -5.81
CA ASN A 43 17.13 6.07 -6.34
C ASN A 43 16.82 7.35 -7.13
N ASP A 44 15.56 7.59 -7.49
CA ASP A 44 15.13 8.78 -8.24
C ASP A 44 15.00 10.01 -7.34
N GLY A 45 15.04 9.83 -6.04
CA GLY A 45 15.03 10.93 -5.09
C GLY A 45 14.44 10.54 -3.72
N PRO A 46 14.40 11.52 -2.78
CA PRO A 46 13.89 11.27 -1.44
C PRO A 46 12.35 11.13 -1.38
N ARG A 47 11.66 11.43 -2.46
CA ARG A 47 10.21 11.29 -2.64
C ARG A 47 9.96 10.43 -3.86
N HIS A 48 9.32 9.29 -3.71
CA HIS A 48 9.13 8.33 -4.77
C HIS A 48 7.89 7.46 -4.52
N ALA A 49 7.45 6.77 -5.57
CA ALA A 49 6.30 5.88 -5.46
C ALA A 49 6.64 4.62 -4.65
N THR A 50 5.63 4.15 -3.93
CA THR A 50 5.60 2.84 -3.26
C THR A 50 4.29 2.13 -3.57
N ALA A 51 4.26 0.83 -3.30
CA ALA A 51 3.06 0.04 -3.42
C ALA A 51 2.81 -0.75 -2.14
N SER A 52 1.57 -0.79 -1.70
CA SER A 52 1.17 -1.53 -0.50
C SER A 52 -0.09 -2.37 -0.73
N ALA A 53 -0.28 -3.42 0.07
CA ALA A 53 -1.42 -4.30 -0.01
C ALA A 53 -2.28 -4.20 1.25
N PHE A 54 -3.52 -3.75 1.10
CA PHE A 54 -4.54 -3.83 2.14
C PHE A 54 -5.23 -5.18 2.03
N ALA A 55 -4.74 -6.16 2.79
CA ALA A 55 -5.22 -7.52 2.76
C ALA A 55 -6.35 -7.72 3.77
N PHE A 56 -7.51 -8.17 3.28
CA PHE A 56 -8.70 -8.45 4.08
C PHE A 56 -8.98 -9.95 4.09
N ASP A 57 -9.60 -10.42 5.16
CA ASP A 57 -10.17 -11.76 5.21
C ASP A 57 -11.44 -11.85 4.33
N PRO A 58 -11.92 -13.07 3.99
CA PRO A 58 -13.09 -13.22 3.12
C PRO A 58 -14.39 -12.59 3.65
N THR A 59 -14.46 -12.37 4.96
CA THR A 59 -15.63 -11.73 5.60
C THR A 59 -15.52 -10.19 5.65
N LEU A 60 -14.38 -9.62 5.23
CA LEU A 60 -14.06 -8.20 5.30
C LEU A 60 -14.18 -7.62 6.72
N THR A 61 -13.92 -8.43 7.73
CA THR A 61 -13.96 -8.04 9.14
C THR A 61 -12.58 -7.87 9.76
N ARG A 62 -11.53 -8.39 9.11
CA ARG A 62 -10.14 -8.31 9.58
C ARG A 62 -9.21 -7.83 8.47
N THR A 63 -8.14 -7.18 8.86
CA THR A 63 -7.03 -6.80 7.97
C THR A 63 -5.71 -7.37 8.47
N LEU A 64 -4.81 -7.71 7.55
CA LEU A 64 -3.49 -8.23 7.86
C LEU A 64 -2.50 -7.07 7.99
N LEU A 65 -1.83 -6.96 9.13
CA LEU A 65 -0.83 -5.94 9.38
C LEU A 65 0.50 -6.57 9.79
N VAL A 66 1.58 -5.84 9.52
CA VAL A 66 2.93 -6.11 9.98
C VAL A 66 3.35 -5.06 11.00
N PHE A 67 4.13 -5.45 12.01
CA PHE A 67 4.76 -4.50 12.93
C PHE A 67 6.11 -4.06 12.37
N HIS A 68 6.17 -2.84 11.85
CA HIS A 68 7.35 -2.30 11.20
C HIS A 68 8.44 -1.97 12.22
N GLY A 69 9.56 -2.69 12.18
CA GLY A 69 10.64 -2.60 13.18
C GLY A 69 11.24 -1.21 13.34
N LYS A 70 11.51 -0.49 12.24
CA LYS A 70 12.05 0.88 12.28
C LYS A 70 11.01 1.92 12.67
N GLY A 71 9.78 1.79 12.18
CA GLY A 71 8.70 2.74 12.43
C GLY A 71 8.05 2.57 13.80
N ARG A 72 8.14 1.38 14.38
CA ARG A 72 7.53 0.99 15.66
C ARG A 72 6.01 1.16 15.66
N PHE A 73 5.36 0.81 14.55
CA PHE A 73 3.90 0.86 14.39
C PHE A 73 3.40 -0.30 13.50
N TRP A 74 2.12 -0.60 13.64
CA TRP A 74 1.43 -1.53 12.76
C TRP A 74 1.00 -0.84 11.46
N VAL A 75 1.24 -1.52 10.34
CA VAL A 75 0.94 -0.96 9.02
C VAL A 75 0.62 -2.11 8.04
N GLN A 76 -0.04 -1.78 6.94
CA GLN A 76 -0.20 -2.72 5.84
C GLN A 76 1.16 -3.13 5.26
N PRO A 77 1.31 -4.36 4.76
CA PRO A 77 2.49 -4.77 3.99
C PRO A 77 2.70 -3.87 2.78
N GLY A 78 3.94 -3.52 2.48
CA GLY A 78 4.26 -2.69 1.34
C GLY A 78 5.67 -2.14 1.36
N GLY A 79 6.14 -1.69 0.21
CA GLY A 79 7.51 -1.21 0.07
C GLY A 79 7.81 -0.55 -1.26
N HIS A 80 9.08 -0.52 -1.58
CA HIS A 80 9.60 0.14 -2.78
C HIS A 80 9.30 -0.67 -4.04
N LEU A 81 9.07 0.06 -5.12
CA LEU A 81 8.98 -0.54 -6.44
C LEU A 81 10.35 -1.07 -6.88
N GLU A 82 10.37 -2.24 -7.46
CA GLU A 82 11.55 -2.88 -8.04
C GLU A 82 11.51 -2.81 -9.58
N ARG A 83 12.69 -2.87 -10.20
CA ARG A 83 12.81 -2.79 -11.64
C ARG A 83 12.05 -3.89 -12.38
N ASP A 84 11.93 -5.07 -11.76
CA ASP A 84 11.32 -6.25 -12.33
C ASP A 84 9.82 -6.37 -12.02
N ASP A 85 9.26 -5.40 -11.29
CA ASP A 85 7.81 -5.33 -11.08
C ASP A 85 7.12 -5.00 -12.41
N ALA A 86 6.19 -5.87 -12.80
CA ALA A 86 5.44 -5.70 -14.06
C ALA A 86 4.38 -4.59 -13.97
N SER A 87 3.95 -4.23 -12.76
CA SER A 87 2.94 -3.20 -12.46
C SER A 87 2.96 -2.84 -10.97
N ILE A 88 2.27 -1.77 -10.61
CA ILE A 88 2.07 -1.37 -9.20
C ILE A 88 1.36 -2.47 -8.41
N THR A 89 0.35 -3.12 -9.02
CA THR A 89 -0.33 -4.26 -8.40
C THR A 89 0.63 -5.42 -8.16
N HIS A 90 1.51 -5.72 -9.11
CA HIS A 90 2.53 -6.77 -8.95
C HIS A 90 3.45 -6.46 -7.77
N ALA A 91 3.93 -5.22 -7.65
CA ALA A 91 4.75 -4.77 -6.52
C ALA A 91 4.02 -4.95 -5.18
N ALA A 92 2.77 -4.48 -5.06
CA ALA A 92 1.97 -4.64 -3.83
C ALA A 92 1.79 -6.11 -3.43
N LEU A 93 1.55 -7.00 -4.39
CA LEU A 93 1.40 -8.44 -4.13
C LEU A 93 2.73 -9.15 -3.83
N ARG A 94 3.82 -8.69 -4.40
CA ARG A 94 5.18 -9.16 -4.06
C ARG A 94 5.48 -8.82 -2.60
N GLU A 95 5.29 -7.57 -2.20
CA GLU A 95 5.49 -7.11 -0.82
C GLU A 95 4.61 -7.88 0.18
N LEU A 96 3.32 -8.06 -0.13
CA LEU A 96 2.43 -8.86 0.70
C LEU A 96 2.99 -10.27 0.95
N ARG A 97 3.48 -10.93 -0.10
CA ARG A 97 4.03 -12.27 -0.01
C ARG A 97 5.37 -12.31 0.74
N GLU A 98 6.24 -11.35 0.47
CA GLU A 98 7.57 -11.27 1.09
C GLU A 98 7.48 -10.98 2.57
N GLU A 99 6.64 -10.03 2.98
CA GLU A 99 6.50 -9.63 4.37
C GLU A 99 5.64 -10.56 5.21
N THR A 100 4.66 -11.24 4.61
CA THR A 100 3.67 -12.00 5.39
C THR A 100 3.53 -13.47 4.98
N GLY A 101 4.04 -13.87 3.83
CA GLY A 101 3.79 -15.18 3.23
C GLY A 101 2.39 -15.34 2.62
N ALA A 102 1.49 -14.39 2.85
CA ALA A 102 0.13 -14.44 2.33
C ALA A 102 0.06 -14.04 0.85
N ALA A 103 -0.95 -14.57 0.15
CA ALA A 103 -1.25 -14.19 -1.22
C ALA A 103 -2.77 -14.29 -1.46
N PRO A 104 -3.38 -13.41 -2.27
CA PRO A 104 -4.78 -13.56 -2.66
C PRO A 104 -4.96 -14.77 -3.54
N ALA A 105 -6.13 -15.41 -3.47
CA ALA A 105 -6.50 -16.51 -4.39
C ALA A 105 -6.71 -15.98 -5.82
N SER A 106 -7.26 -14.78 -5.93
CA SER A 106 -7.40 -13.99 -7.16
C SER A 106 -7.52 -12.51 -6.78
N LEU A 107 -7.33 -11.61 -7.74
CA LEU A 107 -7.59 -10.17 -7.52
C LEU A 107 -9.08 -9.83 -7.56
N GLY A 108 -9.95 -10.82 -7.87
CA GLY A 108 -11.37 -10.61 -8.08
C GLY A 108 -11.66 -9.81 -9.36
N ASP A 109 -12.95 -9.61 -9.64
CA ASP A 109 -13.40 -8.85 -10.82
C ASP A 109 -13.33 -7.33 -10.60
N ARG A 110 -13.11 -6.90 -9.36
CA ARG A 110 -13.02 -5.47 -8.98
C ARG A 110 -11.63 -5.15 -8.46
N PHE A 111 -10.95 -4.29 -9.18
CA PHE A 111 -9.69 -3.71 -8.75
C PHE A 111 -9.96 -2.46 -7.90
N VAL A 112 -9.66 -2.56 -6.61
CA VAL A 112 -9.83 -1.47 -5.64
C VAL A 112 -8.48 -1.00 -5.15
N TYR A 113 -8.24 0.29 -5.25
CA TYR A 113 -7.01 0.93 -4.79
C TYR A 113 -7.28 2.35 -4.29
N ASP A 114 -6.31 2.92 -3.60
CA ASP A 114 -6.30 4.33 -3.23
C ASP A 114 -4.92 4.97 -3.45
N LEU A 115 -4.89 6.29 -3.29
CA LEU A 115 -3.67 7.10 -3.34
C LEU A 115 -3.45 7.73 -1.96
N ASP A 116 -2.21 7.67 -1.49
CA ASP A 116 -1.78 8.35 -0.27
C ASP A 116 -0.41 8.99 -0.45
N HIS A 117 -0.21 10.16 0.13
CA HIS A 117 1.10 10.79 0.21
C HIS A 117 1.40 11.13 1.66
N HIS A 118 2.42 10.53 2.22
CA HIS A 118 2.79 10.72 3.61
C HIS A 118 4.29 10.99 3.78
N ALA A 119 4.59 11.89 4.72
CA ALA A 119 5.96 12.17 5.12
C ALA A 119 6.52 11.05 6.00
N LEU A 120 7.82 10.87 5.93
CA LEU A 120 8.56 9.90 6.72
C LEU A 120 9.45 10.59 7.76
N SER A 121 9.66 9.95 8.89
CA SER A 121 10.63 10.39 9.89
C SER A 121 12.06 10.08 9.47
N SER A 122 13.04 10.70 10.13
CA SER A 122 14.47 10.44 9.89
C SER A 122 14.90 8.98 10.10
N ALA A 123 14.09 8.17 10.79
CA ALA A 123 14.32 6.74 10.96
C ALA A 123 14.34 5.97 9.61
N PHE A 124 13.71 6.53 8.57
CA PHE A 124 13.65 5.95 7.21
C PHE A 124 14.82 6.39 6.30
N GLY A 125 15.86 6.96 6.89
CA GLY A 125 17.11 7.27 6.22
C GLY A 125 16.94 8.41 5.19
N ARG A 126 17.16 8.12 3.90
CA ARG A 126 17.10 9.12 2.82
C ARG A 126 15.70 9.39 2.28
N CYS A 127 14.73 8.56 2.61
CA CYS A 127 13.35 8.74 2.17
C CYS A 127 12.66 9.85 2.97
N ALA A 128 12.16 10.88 2.31
CA ALA A 128 11.46 12.01 2.94
C ALA A 128 9.94 11.82 2.90
N SER A 129 9.40 11.24 1.85
CA SER A 129 7.98 10.89 1.76
C SER A 129 7.75 9.78 0.73
N HIS A 130 6.66 9.04 0.92
CA HIS A 130 6.19 8.05 -0.03
C HIS A 130 4.89 8.51 -0.70
N LEU A 131 4.85 8.37 -2.02
CA LEU A 131 3.64 8.42 -2.82
C LEU A 131 3.13 6.97 -2.94
N ASP A 132 2.25 6.57 -2.02
CA ASP A 132 1.85 5.17 -1.87
C ASP A 132 0.54 4.86 -2.61
N ILE A 133 0.55 3.78 -3.37
CA ILE A 133 -0.64 3.22 -4.01
C ILE A 133 -1.03 1.96 -3.25
N GLY A 134 -2.13 2.05 -2.50
CA GLY A 134 -2.65 0.94 -1.70
C GLY A 134 -3.64 0.11 -2.49
N VAL A 135 -3.34 -1.18 -2.69
CA VAL A 135 -4.20 -2.14 -3.40
C VAL A 135 -4.95 -3.00 -2.39
N ALA A 136 -6.28 -3.01 -2.48
CA ALA A 136 -7.12 -3.85 -1.61
C ALA A 136 -7.28 -5.26 -2.21
N VAL A 137 -7.04 -6.28 -1.38
CA VAL A 137 -7.13 -7.69 -1.79
C VAL A 137 -7.79 -8.54 -0.73
N VAL A 138 -8.40 -9.66 -1.14
CA VAL A 138 -8.94 -10.67 -0.23
C VAL A 138 -7.97 -11.87 -0.18
N VAL A 139 -7.54 -12.21 1.02
CA VAL A 139 -6.66 -13.36 1.28
C VAL A 139 -7.51 -14.49 1.87
N PRO A 140 -7.40 -15.73 1.37
CA PRO A 140 -8.15 -16.86 1.88
C PRO A 140 -7.86 -17.14 3.35
N ASP A 141 -8.88 -17.63 4.08
CA ASP A 141 -8.68 -18.10 5.45
C ASP A 141 -7.66 -19.24 5.53
N GLY A 142 -6.88 -19.24 6.61
CA GLY A 142 -5.89 -20.28 6.85
C GLY A 142 -4.60 -20.16 6.02
N ALA A 143 -4.42 -19.08 5.27
CA ALA A 143 -3.14 -18.80 4.62
C ALA A 143 -2.01 -18.78 5.68
N PRO A 144 -0.93 -19.57 5.51
CA PRO A 144 0.14 -19.59 6.48
C PRO A 144 0.89 -18.26 6.47
N LEU A 145 0.96 -17.62 7.64
CA LEU A 145 1.73 -16.39 7.79
C LEU A 145 3.20 -16.71 8.07
N ARG A 146 4.07 -15.89 7.51
CA ARG A 146 5.53 -15.94 7.76
C ARG A 146 6.01 -14.53 8.05
N LEU A 147 6.78 -14.40 9.11
CA LEU A 147 7.44 -13.14 9.44
C LEU A 147 8.67 -12.95 8.54
N SER A 148 8.82 -11.77 7.97
CA SER A 148 10.02 -11.35 7.24
C SER A 148 11.09 -10.79 8.19
N ASP A 149 12.32 -10.63 7.69
CA ASP A 149 13.41 -10.01 8.46
C ASP A 149 13.21 -8.49 8.68
N GLU A 150 12.30 -7.86 7.96
CA GLU A 150 12.03 -6.43 8.05
C GLU A 150 10.96 -6.07 9.08
N SER A 151 10.16 -7.06 9.49
CA SER A 151 9.04 -6.92 10.42
C SER A 151 9.26 -7.72 11.71
N GLU A 152 8.80 -7.21 12.84
CA GLU A 152 8.93 -7.87 14.15
C GLU A 152 7.72 -8.74 14.48
N ASP A 153 6.57 -8.54 13.83
CA ASP A 153 5.34 -9.30 14.03
C ASP A 153 4.41 -9.18 12.80
N VAL A 154 3.53 -10.16 12.61
CA VAL A 154 2.49 -10.17 11.58
C VAL A 154 1.20 -10.76 12.16
N ARG A 155 0.08 -10.03 12.03
CA ARG A 155 -1.21 -10.45 12.61
C ARG A 155 -2.41 -10.00 11.79
N TRP A 156 -3.47 -10.80 11.90
CA TRP A 156 -4.83 -10.38 11.56
C TRP A 156 -5.43 -9.54 12.70
N TRP A 157 -5.88 -8.34 12.37
CA TRP A 157 -6.54 -7.41 13.29
C TRP A 157 -8.00 -7.23 12.89
N ALA A 158 -8.91 -7.28 13.86
CA ALA A 158 -10.30 -6.93 13.64
C ALA A 158 -10.42 -5.44 13.30
N LEU A 159 -11.25 -5.10 12.32
CA LEU A 159 -11.40 -3.71 11.84
C LEU A 159 -12.04 -2.78 12.88
N ASP A 160 -12.78 -3.35 13.84
CA ASP A 160 -13.37 -2.63 14.97
C ASP A 160 -12.45 -2.59 16.22
N ALA A 161 -11.26 -3.19 16.13
CA ALA A 161 -10.29 -3.25 17.21
C ALA A 161 -8.84 -3.17 16.65
N LEU A 162 -8.60 -2.19 15.79
CA LEU A 162 -7.27 -1.91 15.24
C LEU A 162 -6.29 -1.51 16.35
N PRO A 163 -4.99 -1.80 16.21
CA PRO A 163 -4.01 -1.40 17.20
C PRO A 163 -3.90 0.12 17.32
N ALA A 164 -3.54 0.62 18.49
CA ALA A 164 -3.38 2.06 18.72
C ALA A 164 -2.17 2.64 17.98
N ASP A 165 -1.12 1.82 17.82
CA ASP A 165 0.13 2.22 17.18
C ASP A 165 0.02 2.01 15.67
N VAL A 166 -0.75 2.85 14.98
CA VAL A 166 -0.87 2.89 13.51
C VAL A 166 -0.56 4.30 13.00
N PRO A 167 -0.16 4.45 11.73
CA PRO A 167 0.04 5.78 11.14
C PRO A 167 -1.23 6.65 11.18
N HIS A 168 -1.04 7.95 11.28
CA HIS A 168 -2.14 8.91 11.24
C HIS A 168 -2.99 8.75 9.96
N GLY A 169 -4.30 8.60 10.13
CA GLY A 169 -5.25 8.43 9.02
C GLY A 169 -5.36 6.98 8.50
N PHE A 170 -4.62 6.03 9.07
CA PHE A 170 -4.65 4.63 8.67
C PHE A 170 -6.04 4.00 8.80
N GLU A 171 -6.69 4.18 9.94
CA GLU A 171 -8.03 3.63 10.19
C GLU A 171 -9.05 4.05 9.11
N GLN A 172 -9.09 5.35 8.80
CA GLN A 172 -10.00 5.86 7.76
C GLN A 172 -9.65 5.30 6.38
N ARG A 173 -8.34 5.09 6.11
CA ARG A 173 -7.87 4.54 4.85
C ARG A 173 -8.30 3.08 4.68
N VAL A 174 -8.04 2.24 5.67
CA VAL A 174 -8.39 0.81 5.62
C VAL A 174 -9.90 0.58 5.54
N LEU A 175 -10.70 1.35 6.31
CA LEU A 175 -12.15 1.24 6.27
C LEU A 175 -12.73 1.66 4.91
N ARG A 176 -12.23 2.74 4.30
CA ARG A 176 -12.65 3.15 2.94
C ARG A 176 -12.36 2.07 1.89
N LEU A 177 -11.16 1.49 1.92
CA LEU A 177 -10.80 0.41 1.00
C LEU A 177 -11.67 -0.83 1.20
N ARG A 178 -11.96 -1.21 2.44
CA ARG A 178 -12.92 -2.26 2.77
C ARG A 178 -14.30 -1.98 2.18
N ASP A 179 -14.82 -0.78 2.37
CA ASP A 179 -16.16 -0.40 1.89
C ASP A 179 -16.23 -0.42 0.36
N ARG A 180 -15.19 0.06 -0.33
CA ARG A 180 -15.09 -0.03 -1.79
C ARG A 180 -15.01 -1.47 -2.29
N LEU A 181 -14.39 -2.35 -1.52
CA LEU A 181 -14.26 -3.76 -1.88
C LEU A 181 -15.58 -4.52 -1.66
N ALA A 182 -16.36 -4.11 -0.65
CA ALA A 182 -17.66 -4.71 -0.32
C ALA A 182 -18.80 -4.30 -1.29
N GLY A 183 -18.74 -3.09 -1.85
CA GLY A 183 -19.83 -2.50 -2.65
C GLY A 183 -19.62 -2.47 -4.12
#